data_b08d8397784427e68a7403acb61025d7
#
_entry.id   b08d8397784427e68a7403acb61025d7
#
_cell.length_a   1.000
_cell.length_b   1.000
_cell.length_c   1.000
_cell.angle_alpha   90.00
_cell.angle_beta   90.00
_cell.angle_gamma   90.00
#
_symmetry.space_group_name_H-M   'P 1'
#
loop_
_entity.id
_entity.type
_entity.pdbx_description
1 polymer ?
#
loop_
_entity_poly.entity_id
_entity_poly.type
_entity_poly.pdbx_seq_one_letter_code
_entity_poly.pdbx_strand_id
1 'polypeptide(L)'
;MIIGICGLQGAGKDTLADILCGEHGFVRLSFAGILKDVCAVLFGWDREMLEGRTAVARLEREVVDEWWAWRLNMPGFTPRLALQMIGTDVMRRHFHDEIWVAAVERRLMLNPRIIITDCRFPNEIAMIKAAGGQIVHVQRGAEPAWVSHYRNDGVAPTGVHSSEYVWMGEQFDHVVRNDGSLKDLKGALERILAGTHVI
;
A
#
# COMPACT_ATOMS: atom_id res chain seq x y z
N MET A 1 -3.50 -18.46 4.64
CA MET A 1 -4.40 -17.51 3.98
C MET A 1 -3.66 -16.19 3.77
N ILE A 2 -3.67 -15.66 2.56
CA ILE A 2 -3.00 -14.41 2.21
C ILE A 2 -4.07 -13.44 1.73
N ILE A 3 -4.06 -12.20 2.24
CA ILE A 3 -4.99 -11.15 1.83
C ILE A 3 -4.16 -9.92 1.42
N GLY A 4 -4.32 -9.50 0.16
CA GLY A 4 -3.79 -8.23 -0.33
C GLY A 4 -4.88 -7.15 -0.29
N ILE A 5 -4.54 -5.94 0.15
CA ILE A 5 -5.50 -4.83 0.21
C ILE A 5 -5.08 -3.74 -0.75
N CYS A 6 -6.00 -3.35 -1.63
CA CYS A 6 -5.95 -2.17 -2.48
C CYS A 6 -6.94 -1.11 -1.99
N GLY A 7 -6.72 0.13 -2.34
CA GLY A 7 -7.63 1.23 -2.05
C GLY A 7 -6.91 2.56 -1.94
N LEU A 8 -7.64 3.64 -2.14
CA LEU A 8 -7.15 5.00 -2.05
C LEU A 8 -6.63 5.35 -0.64
N GLN A 9 -5.84 6.39 -0.54
CA GLN A 9 -5.41 6.93 0.75
C GLN A 9 -6.64 7.30 1.60
N GLY A 10 -6.62 6.91 2.90
CA GLY A 10 -7.74 7.18 3.81
C GLY A 10 -8.92 6.20 3.71
N ALA A 11 -8.90 5.22 2.80
CA ALA A 11 -9.99 4.25 2.66
C ALA A 11 -10.18 3.32 3.88
N GLY A 12 -9.21 3.25 4.81
CA GLY A 12 -9.29 2.41 6.02
C GLY A 12 -8.58 1.07 5.91
N LYS A 13 -7.64 0.93 4.97
CA LYS A 13 -6.82 -0.28 4.80
C LYS A 13 -6.10 -0.69 6.09
N ASP A 14 -5.53 0.28 6.80
CA ASP A 14 -4.82 0.02 8.05
C ASP A 14 -5.76 -0.47 9.16
N THR A 15 -6.94 0.13 9.29
CA THR A 15 -7.96 -0.30 10.25
C THR A 15 -8.37 -1.75 10.01
N LEU A 16 -8.60 -2.12 8.74
CA LEU A 16 -8.93 -3.48 8.35
C LEU A 16 -7.80 -4.45 8.72
N ALA A 17 -6.56 -4.07 8.45
CA ALA A 17 -5.41 -4.89 8.81
C ALA A 17 -5.20 -5.00 10.33
N ASP A 18 -5.44 -3.92 11.10
CA ASP A 18 -5.33 -3.95 12.56
C ASP A 18 -6.35 -4.94 13.18
N ILE A 19 -7.56 -5.01 12.63
CA ILE A 19 -8.56 -6.00 13.05
C ILE A 19 -8.06 -7.42 12.74
N LEU A 20 -7.59 -7.67 11.51
CA LEU A 20 -7.09 -9.00 11.12
C LEU A 20 -5.88 -9.44 11.94
N CYS A 21 -4.97 -8.52 12.25
CA CYS A 21 -3.81 -8.82 13.10
C CYS A 21 -4.22 -9.08 14.56
N GLY A 22 -5.08 -8.22 15.12
CA GLY A 22 -5.44 -8.27 16.52
C GLY A 22 -6.43 -9.39 16.87
N GLU A 23 -7.38 -9.68 15.98
CA GLU A 23 -8.48 -10.60 16.28
C GLU A 23 -8.36 -11.95 15.56
N HIS A 24 -7.62 -12.03 14.44
CA HIS A 24 -7.57 -13.23 13.60
C HIS A 24 -6.16 -13.80 13.40
N GLY A 25 -5.15 -13.25 14.07
CA GLY A 25 -3.79 -13.77 14.08
C GLY A 25 -3.06 -13.63 12.75
N PHE A 26 -3.40 -12.62 11.95
CA PHE A 26 -2.65 -12.29 10.74
C PHE A 26 -1.35 -11.55 11.08
N VAL A 27 -0.33 -11.78 10.26
CA VAL A 27 0.92 -11.02 10.29
C VAL A 27 0.90 -10.00 9.16
N ARG A 28 1.15 -8.72 9.48
CA ARG A 28 1.21 -7.66 8.48
C ARG A 28 2.56 -7.70 7.77
N LEU A 29 2.52 -7.74 6.45
CA LEU A 29 3.63 -7.44 5.56
C LEU A 29 3.32 -6.20 4.71
N SER A 30 4.35 -5.64 4.10
CA SER A 30 4.25 -4.45 3.26
C SER A 30 5.36 -4.48 2.21
N PHE A 31 5.02 -4.21 0.95
CA PHE A 31 6.01 -4.04 -0.13
C PHE A 31 6.91 -2.84 0.15
N ALA A 32 6.33 -1.74 0.64
CA ALA A 32 7.07 -0.55 1.01
C ALA A 32 7.81 -0.68 2.35
N GLY A 33 7.57 -1.72 3.15
CA GLY A 33 8.22 -1.90 4.46
C GLY A 33 9.73 -1.96 4.33
N ILE A 34 10.23 -2.79 3.42
CA ILE A 34 11.68 -2.96 3.17
C ILE A 34 12.28 -1.66 2.61
N LEU A 35 11.58 -0.97 1.72
CA LEU A 35 12.01 0.33 1.22
C LEU A 35 12.17 1.34 2.35
N LYS A 36 11.21 1.38 3.28
CA LYS A 36 11.28 2.27 4.45
C LYS A 36 12.46 1.92 5.36
N ASP A 37 12.75 0.62 5.56
CA ASP A 37 13.92 0.17 6.30
C ASP A 37 15.21 0.67 5.64
N VAL A 38 15.32 0.53 4.31
CA VAL A 38 16.47 1.03 3.54
C VAL A 38 16.60 2.55 3.65
N CYS A 39 15.51 3.30 3.51
CA CYS A 39 15.54 4.76 3.61
C CYS A 39 15.88 5.23 5.03
N ALA A 40 15.38 4.55 6.06
CA ALA A 40 15.71 4.87 7.45
C ALA A 40 17.23 4.76 7.69
N VAL A 41 17.82 3.67 7.24
CA VAL A 41 19.28 3.44 7.38
C VAL A 41 20.10 4.41 6.52
N LEU A 42 19.70 4.63 5.26
CA LEU A 42 20.43 5.45 4.30
C LEU A 42 20.45 6.93 4.70
N PHE A 43 19.29 7.45 5.09
CA PHE A 43 19.13 8.88 5.39
C PHE A 43 19.20 9.22 6.88
N GLY A 44 19.20 8.23 7.76
CA GLY A 44 19.16 8.44 9.20
C GLY A 44 17.80 8.90 9.74
N TRP A 45 16.71 8.66 8.97
CA TRP A 45 15.37 9.06 9.37
C TRP A 45 14.73 8.06 10.32
N ASP A 46 13.84 8.58 11.18
CA ASP A 46 13.03 7.74 12.06
C ASP A 46 12.13 6.79 11.26
N ARG A 47 12.19 5.51 11.60
CA ARG A 47 11.46 4.45 10.89
C ARG A 47 9.94 4.57 11.07
N GLU A 48 9.47 4.99 12.25
CA GLU A 48 8.05 5.17 12.55
C GLU A 48 7.49 6.41 11.82
N MET A 49 8.29 7.47 11.71
CA MET A 49 7.98 8.62 10.86
C MET A 49 7.78 8.15 9.41
N LEU A 50 8.69 7.34 8.86
CA LEU A 50 8.56 6.79 7.50
C LEU A 50 7.34 5.87 7.36
N GLU A 51 6.89 5.19 8.42
CA GLU A 51 5.67 4.39 8.38
C GLU A 51 4.42 5.26 8.14
N GLY A 52 4.35 6.44 8.74
CA GLY A 52 3.28 7.41 8.51
C GLY A 52 1.92 6.95 9.04
N ARG A 53 1.89 6.21 10.14
CA ARG A 53 0.64 5.73 10.76
C ARG A 53 -0.14 6.87 11.39
N THR A 54 0.53 7.81 12.01
CA THR A 54 -0.08 8.98 12.67
C THR A 54 -0.22 10.15 11.71
N ALA A 55 -1.10 11.10 12.02
CA ALA A 55 -1.23 12.35 11.26
C ALA A 55 0.08 13.16 11.31
N VAL A 56 0.75 13.19 12.47
CA VAL A 56 2.03 13.85 12.65
C VAL A 56 3.09 13.24 11.74
N ALA A 57 3.30 11.93 11.79
CA ALA A 57 4.27 11.25 10.95
C ALA A 57 4.00 11.44 9.44
N ARG A 58 2.72 11.55 9.04
CA ARG A 58 2.38 11.88 7.65
C ARG A 58 2.79 13.29 7.24
N LEU A 59 2.64 14.27 8.15
CA LEU A 59 3.09 15.63 7.90
C LEU A 59 4.62 15.72 7.89
N GLU A 60 5.30 15.07 8.83
CA GLU A 60 6.77 15.05 8.91
C GLU A 60 7.41 14.51 7.62
N ARG A 61 6.81 13.52 6.97
CA ARG A 61 7.30 13.02 5.67
C ARG A 61 7.23 14.03 4.53
N GLU A 62 6.41 15.06 4.64
CA GLU A 62 6.29 16.15 3.64
C GLU A 62 7.22 17.32 3.97
N VAL A 63 7.88 17.34 5.13
CA VAL A 63 8.84 18.39 5.51
C VAL A 63 10.15 18.17 4.76
N VAL A 64 10.69 19.26 4.23
CA VAL A 64 12.00 19.25 3.55
C VAL A 64 13.09 18.91 4.55
N ASP A 65 13.91 17.93 4.24
CA ASP A 65 15.16 17.70 4.96
C ASP A 65 16.23 18.63 4.38
N GLU A 66 16.46 19.75 5.07
CA GLU A 66 17.33 20.83 4.61
C GLU A 66 18.77 20.38 4.38
N TRP A 67 19.28 19.45 5.22
CA TRP A 67 20.65 18.94 5.07
C TRP A 67 20.80 18.11 3.80
N TRP A 68 19.88 17.17 3.57
CA TRP A 68 19.91 16.33 2.37
C TRP A 68 19.57 17.13 1.11
N ALA A 69 18.61 18.07 1.19
CA ALA A 69 18.25 18.96 0.07
C ALA A 69 19.46 19.78 -0.40
N TRP A 70 20.18 20.38 0.55
CA TRP A 70 21.42 21.11 0.26
C TRP A 70 22.55 20.19 -0.26
N ARG A 71 22.80 19.07 0.44
CA ARG A 71 23.92 18.19 0.12
C ARG A 71 23.79 17.53 -1.25
N LEU A 72 22.58 17.18 -1.65
CA LEU A 72 22.27 16.54 -2.93
C LEU A 72 21.95 17.55 -4.05
N ASN A 73 21.89 18.84 -3.73
CA ASN A 73 21.43 19.89 -4.65
C ASN A 73 20.03 19.57 -5.21
N MET A 74 19.12 19.15 -4.32
CA MET A 74 17.74 18.79 -4.64
C MET A 74 16.77 19.64 -3.79
N PRO A 75 16.46 20.87 -4.20
CA PRO A 75 15.51 21.72 -3.47
C PRO A 75 14.17 21.00 -3.31
N GLY A 76 13.62 21.01 -2.08
CA GLY A 76 12.36 20.34 -1.79
C GLY A 76 12.48 18.83 -1.55
N PHE A 77 13.68 18.30 -1.28
CA PHE A 77 13.87 16.90 -0.95
C PHE A 77 13.23 16.54 0.39
N THR A 78 12.19 15.70 0.33
CA THR A 78 11.44 15.23 1.49
C THR A 78 11.56 13.72 1.64
N PRO A 79 11.32 13.16 2.83
CA PRO A 79 11.25 11.71 3.01
C PRO A 79 10.23 11.03 2.09
N ARG A 80 9.09 11.67 1.82
CA ARG A 80 8.09 11.14 0.88
C ARG A 80 8.61 11.10 -0.55
N LEU A 81 9.27 12.15 -1.01
CA LEU A 81 9.89 12.20 -2.34
C LEU A 81 10.95 11.11 -2.48
N ALA A 82 11.81 10.93 -1.45
CA ALA A 82 12.82 9.88 -1.45
C ALA A 82 12.21 8.47 -1.57
N LEU A 83 11.13 8.18 -0.81
CA LEU A 83 10.42 6.90 -0.92
C LEU A 83 9.86 6.66 -2.32
N GLN A 84 9.31 7.67 -2.98
CA GLN A 84 8.80 7.55 -4.35
C GLN A 84 9.93 7.32 -5.35
N MET A 85 10.97 8.14 -5.31
CA MET A 85 12.12 8.05 -6.21
C MET A 85 12.85 6.71 -6.05
N ILE A 86 13.24 6.33 -4.84
CA ILE A 86 13.98 5.08 -4.61
C ILE A 86 13.10 3.88 -4.88
N GLY A 87 11.86 3.90 -4.39
CA GLY A 87 10.95 2.77 -4.51
C GLY A 87 10.54 2.46 -5.94
N THR A 88 10.24 3.47 -6.73
CA THR A 88 9.73 3.29 -8.10
C THR A 88 10.77 3.68 -9.14
N ASP A 89 11.24 4.92 -9.11
CA ASP A 89 12.03 5.45 -10.23
C ASP A 89 13.43 4.82 -10.29
N VAL A 90 14.05 4.49 -9.16
CA VAL A 90 15.37 3.86 -9.13
C VAL A 90 15.24 2.34 -9.08
N MET A 91 14.63 1.80 -8.04
CA MET A 91 14.69 0.36 -7.80
C MET A 91 13.86 -0.44 -8.81
N ARG A 92 12.60 -0.05 -9.06
CA ARG A 92 11.78 -0.77 -10.05
C ARG A 92 12.27 -0.52 -11.47
N ARG A 93 12.52 0.72 -11.84
CA ARG A 93 12.85 1.09 -13.22
C ARG A 93 14.27 0.73 -13.63
N HIS A 94 15.26 0.92 -12.75
CA HIS A 94 16.68 0.81 -13.11
C HIS A 94 17.38 -0.41 -12.49
N PHE A 95 16.86 -1.01 -11.41
CA PHE A 95 17.41 -2.25 -10.85
C PHE A 95 16.60 -3.46 -11.31
N HIS A 96 15.38 -3.63 -10.82
CA HIS A 96 14.48 -4.73 -11.22
C HIS A 96 13.05 -4.45 -10.77
N ASP A 97 12.07 -4.57 -11.68
CA ASP A 97 10.67 -4.28 -11.36
C ASP A 97 10.10 -5.18 -10.24
N GLU A 98 10.54 -6.43 -10.20
CA GLU A 98 10.11 -7.42 -9.21
C GLU A 98 10.83 -7.33 -7.85
N ILE A 99 11.70 -6.34 -7.60
CA ILE A 99 12.54 -6.33 -6.39
C ILE A 99 11.73 -6.38 -5.10
N TRP A 100 10.67 -5.58 -5.00
CA TRP A 100 9.82 -5.56 -3.81
C TRP A 100 8.92 -6.79 -3.71
N VAL A 101 8.46 -7.30 -4.86
CA VAL A 101 7.67 -8.53 -4.97
C VAL A 101 8.48 -9.71 -4.45
N ALA A 102 9.67 -9.94 -4.99
CA ALA A 102 10.55 -11.02 -4.58
C ALA A 102 10.91 -10.95 -3.08
N ALA A 103 11.14 -9.73 -2.57
CA ALA A 103 11.46 -9.53 -1.16
C ALA A 103 10.30 -9.87 -0.21
N VAL A 104 9.05 -9.61 -0.61
CA VAL A 104 7.85 -10.01 0.13
C VAL A 104 7.57 -11.49 -0.05
N GLU A 105 7.61 -12.01 -1.28
CA GLU A 105 7.38 -13.42 -1.59
C GLU A 105 8.24 -14.35 -0.73
N ARG A 106 9.53 -14.03 -0.56
CA ARG A 106 10.42 -14.77 0.33
C ARG A 106 9.93 -14.82 1.77
N ARG A 107 9.19 -13.80 2.24
CA ARG A 107 8.64 -13.71 3.59
C ARG A 107 7.29 -14.42 3.74
N LEU A 108 6.55 -14.65 2.65
CA LEU A 108 5.27 -15.36 2.68
C LEU A 108 5.41 -16.80 3.22
N MET A 109 6.53 -17.43 2.97
CA MET A 109 6.79 -18.82 3.39
C MET A 109 6.87 -19.01 4.91
N LEU A 110 6.97 -17.92 5.67
CA LEU A 110 7.22 -17.97 7.11
C LEU A 110 5.94 -17.94 7.97
N ASN A 111 4.80 -17.59 7.39
CA ASN A 111 3.56 -17.40 8.15
C ASN A 111 2.33 -17.90 7.39
N PRO A 112 1.41 -18.62 8.06
CA PRO A 112 0.23 -19.20 7.42
C PRO A 112 -0.90 -18.17 7.18
N ARG A 113 -0.87 -17.01 7.85
CA ARG A 113 -1.88 -15.93 7.74
C ARG A 113 -1.18 -14.59 7.55
N ILE A 114 -1.31 -14.01 6.38
CA ILE A 114 -0.61 -12.77 6.01
C ILE A 114 -1.60 -11.76 5.45
N ILE A 115 -1.45 -10.49 5.89
CA ILE A 115 -2.13 -9.33 5.33
C ILE A 115 -1.10 -8.37 4.73
N ILE A 116 -1.31 -7.95 3.48
CA ILE A 116 -0.47 -6.97 2.78
C ILE A 116 -1.33 -5.74 2.47
N THR A 117 -0.97 -4.57 3.03
CA THR A 117 -1.85 -3.40 3.05
C THR A 117 -1.56 -2.34 1.99
N ASP A 118 -0.53 -2.55 1.20
CA ASP A 118 0.00 -1.58 0.26
C ASP A 118 0.16 -2.13 -1.17
N CYS A 119 -0.79 -2.96 -1.59
CA CYS A 119 -0.83 -3.46 -2.97
C CYS A 119 -1.14 -2.29 -3.92
N ARG A 120 -0.18 -1.96 -4.78
CA ARG A 120 -0.23 -0.78 -5.64
C ARG A 120 0.13 -1.06 -7.10
N PHE A 121 0.69 -2.22 -7.39
CA PHE A 121 1.15 -2.57 -8.73
C PHE A 121 0.59 -3.92 -9.18
N PRO A 122 0.33 -4.10 -10.49
CA PRO A 122 -0.20 -5.36 -11.05
C PRO A 122 0.63 -6.59 -10.68
N ASN A 123 1.96 -6.49 -10.70
CA ASN A 123 2.85 -7.60 -10.34
C ASN A 123 2.75 -7.99 -8.86
N GLU A 124 2.49 -7.04 -7.95
CA GLU A 124 2.23 -7.32 -6.53
C GLU A 124 0.94 -8.12 -6.36
N ILE A 125 -0.12 -7.73 -7.08
CA ILE A 125 -1.41 -8.41 -7.09
C ILE A 125 -1.26 -9.80 -7.71
N ALA A 126 -0.57 -9.91 -8.83
CA ALA A 126 -0.32 -11.19 -9.50
C ALA A 126 0.42 -12.19 -8.59
N MET A 127 1.44 -11.74 -7.86
CA MET A 127 2.17 -12.57 -6.89
C MET A 127 1.26 -13.08 -5.78
N ILE A 128 0.41 -12.22 -5.19
CA ILE A 128 -0.52 -12.61 -4.13
C ILE A 128 -1.49 -13.68 -4.65
N LYS A 129 -2.07 -13.47 -5.84
CA LYS A 129 -2.97 -14.45 -6.49
C LYS A 129 -2.27 -15.77 -6.80
N ALA A 130 -1.04 -15.72 -7.31
CA ALA A 130 -0.23 -16.91 -7.59
C ALA A 130 0.09 -17.73 -6.32
N ALA A 131 0.21 -17.03 -5.18
CA ALA A 131 0.39 -17.67 -3.86
C ALA A 131 -0.94 -18.17 -3.25
N GLY A 132 -2.05 -18.16 -3.99
CA GLY A 132 -3.38 -18.58 -3.52
C GLY A 132 -4.04 -17.56 -2.59
N GLY A 133 -3.62 -16.31 -2.62
CA GLY A 133 -4.18 -15.21 -1.86
C GLY A 133 -5.38 -14.56 -2.54
N GLN A 134 -6.08 -13.72 -1.79
CA GLN A 134 -7.24 -12.94 -2.23
C GLN A 134 -6.94 -11.45 -2.20
N ILE A 135 -7.55 -10.69 -3.11
CA ILE A 135 -7.40 -9.23 -3.19
C ILE A 135 -8.70 -8.55 -2.75
N VAL A 136 -8.56 -7.70 -1.75
CA VAL A 136 -9.65 -6.91 -1.20
C VAL A 136 -9.48 -5.44 -1.59
N HIS A 137 -10.46 -4.89 -2.30
CA HIS A 137 -10.53 -3.46 -2.58
C HIS A 137 -11.35 -2.77 -1.49
N VAL A 138 -10.73 -1.87 -0.74
CA VAL A 138 -11.39 -1.05 0.29
C VAL A 138 -11.72 0.32 -0.27
N GLN A 139 -13.00 0.68 -0.23
CA GLN A 139 -13.53 1.97 -0.68
C GLN A 139 -14.12 2.74 0.49
N ARG A 140 -13.95 4.06 0.51
CA ARG A 140 -14.56 4.96 1.50
C ARG A 140 -14.91 6.28 0.88
N GLY A 141 -16.15 6.74 1.10
CA GLY A 141 -16.65 8.00 0.58
C GLY A 141 -16.73 8.06 -0.94
N ALA A 142 -16.82 9.26 -1.47
CA ALA A 142 -16.80 9.51 -2.92
C ALA A 142 -15.38 9.39 -3.47
N GLU A 143 -15.24 8.68 -4.59
CA GLU A 143 -13.97 8.63 -5.30
C GLU A 143 -13.67 9.97 -5.99
N PRO A 144 -12.39 10.39 -6.07
CA PRO A 144 -12.00 11.56 -6.85
C PRO A 144 -12.44 11.44 -8.32
N ALA A 145 -12.83 12.55 -8.95
CA ALA A 145 -13.34 12.55 -10.33
C ALA A 145 -12.38 11.90 -11.34
N TRP A 146 -11.06 12.02 -11.15
CA TRP A 146 -10.07 11.39 -12.02
C TRP A 146 -10.13 9.85 -12.04
N VAL A 147 -10.66 9.22 -10.98
CA VAL A 147 -10.77 7.75 -10.91
C VAL A 147 -11.72 7.22 -11.98
N SER A 148 -12.88 7.86 -12.16
CA SER A 148 -13.82 7.47 -13.21
C SER A 148 -13.25 7.69 -14.61
N HIS A 149 -12.53 8.79 -14.84
CA HIS A 149 -11.85 9.04 -16.12
C HIS A 149 -10.78 7.97 -16.40
N TYR A 150 -9.94 7.66 -15.39
CA TYR A 150 -8.92 6.62 -15.58
C TYR A 150 -9.53 5.24 -15.88
N ARG A 151 -10.61 4.85 -15.19
CA ARG A 151 -11.29 3.56 -15.45
C ARG A 151 -11.95 3.49 -16.82
N ASN A 152 -12.51 4.59 -17.30
CA ASN A 152 -13.23 4.62 -18.57
C ASN A 152 -12.29 4.78 -19.77
N ASP A 153 -11.31 5.65 -19.66
CA ASP A 153 -10.50 6.12 -20.77
C ASP A 153 -9.06 5.61 -20.74
N GLY A 154 -8.61 5.01 -19.62
CA GLY A 154 -7.25 4.55 -19.43
C GLY A 154 -6.21 5.68 -19.33
N VAL A 155 -6.66 6.94 -19.25
CA VAL A 155 -5.78 8.11 -19.25
C VAL A 155 -5.24 8.36 -17.83
N ALA A 156 -3.91 8.32 -17.71
CA ALA A 156 -3.24 8.58 -16.44
C ALA A 156 -3.54 10.00 -15.92
N PRO A 157 -3.94 10.15 -14.65
CA PRO A 157 -4.27 11.46 -14.10
C PRO A 157 -3.01 12.32 -13.94
N THR A 158 -3.11 13.60 -14.32
CA THR A 158 -2.00 14.55 -14.20
C THR A 158 -1.68 14.84 -12.73
N GLY A 159 -0.40 14.79 -12.36
CA GLY A 159 0.07 15.08 -11.00
C GLY A 159 -0.20 13.99 -9.97
N VAL A 160 -0.71 12.83 -10.38
CA VAL A 160 -0.91 11.66 -9.51
C VAL A 160 0.14 10.61 -9.83
N HIS A 161 0.87 10.15 -8.83
CA HIS A 161 1.90 9.13 -9.00
C HIS A 161 1.27 7.78 -9.42
N SER A 162 1.95 7.02 -10.29
CA SER A 162 1.44 5.75 -10.85
C SER A 162 0.99 4.74 -9.79
N SER A 163 1.66 4.68 -8.64
CA SER A 163 1.28 3.80 -7.53
C SER A 163 -0.11 4.07 -6.93
N GLU A 164 -0.75 5.19 -7.27
CA GLU A 164 -2.08 5.50 -6.75
C GLU A 164 -3.22 5.01 -7.68
N TYR A 165 -2.92 4.62 -8.93
CA TYR A 165 -3.98 4.28 -9.89
C TYR A 165 -3.76 3.00 -10.70
N VAL A 166 -2.52 2.55 -10.96
CA VAL A 166 -2.27 1.40 -11.86
C VAL A 166 -2.91 0.09 -11.39
N TRP A 167 -3.17 -0.07 -10.09
CA TRP A 167 -3.86 -1.21 -9.51
C TRP A 167 -5.39 -1.23 -9.80
N MET A 168 -5.97 -0.11 -10.22
CA MET A 168 -7.43 0.01 -10.42
C MET A 168 -7.97 -0.79 -11.61
N GLY A 169 -7.10 -1.19 -12.54
CA GLY A 169 -7.43 -2.06 -13.66
C GLY A 169 -7.50 -3.56 -13.30
N GLU A 170 -7.12 -3.91 -12.07
CA GLU A 170 -7.06 -5.30 -11.65
C GLU A 170 -8.41 -5.82 -11.16
N GLN A 171 -8.57 -7.15 -11.21
CA GLN A 171 -9.75 -7.81 -10.64
C GLN A 171 -9.57 -8.04 -9.14
N PHE A 172 -10.58 -7.69 -8.38
CA PHE A 172 -10.64 -7.89 -6.93
C PHE A 172 -11.56 -9.05 -6.59
N ASP A 173 -11.15 -9.86 -5.61
CA ASP A 173 -11.97 -10.97 -5.10
C ASP A 173 -13.09 -10.45 -4.21
N HIS A 174 -12.85 -9.32 -3.51
CA HIS A 174 -13.82 -8.66 -2.65
C HIS A 174 -13.75 -7.14 -2.77
N VAL A 175 -14.92 -6.49 -2.63
CA VAL A 175 -15.00 -5.03 -2.49
C VAL A 175 -15.65 -4.71 -1.16
N VAL A 176 -14.95 -4.01 -0.29
CA VAL A 176 -15.42 -3.61 1.04
C VAL A 176 -15.68 -2.11 1.05
N ARG A 177 -16.94 -1.73 1.24
CA ARG A 177 -17.31 -0.33 1.49
C ARG A 177 -17.17 -0.01 2.97
N ASN A 178 -16.31 0.94 3.29
CA ASN A 178 -15.98 1.37 4.65
C ASN A 178 -16.63 2.74 4.96
N ASP A 179 -17.90 2.87 4.64
CA ASP A 179 -18.71 4.08 4.89
C ASP A 179 -19.54 3.97 6.17
N GLY A 180 -19.62 2.80 6.74
CA GLY A 180 -20.38 2.47 7.93
C GLY A 180 -19.57 2.50 9.23
N SER A 181 -20.06 1.78 10.22
CA SER A 181 -19.42 1.62 11.52
C SER A 181 -18.28 0.59 11.49
N LEU A 182 -17.46 0.59 12.54
CA LEU A 182 -16.45 -0.47 12.76
C LEU A 182 -17.07 -1.87 12.82
N LYS A 183 -18.31 -2.00 13.30
CA LYS A 183 -19.06 -3.25 13.34
C LYS A 183 -19.37 -3.76 11.92
N ASP A 184 -19.72 -2.85 11.01
CA ASP A 184 -20.01 -3.21 9.62
C ASP A 184 -18.73 -3.68 8.91
N LEU A 185 -17.60 -3.02 9.17
CA LEU A 185 -16.29 -3.42 8.64
C LEU A 185 -15.89 -4.80 9.16
N LYS A 186 -16.07 -5.09 10.47
CA LYS A 186 -15.83 -6.43 11.04
C LYS A 186 -16.74 -7.48 10.39
N GLY A 187 -18.02 -7.18 10.22
CA GLY A 187 -18.95 -8.08 9.54
C GLY A 187 -18.57 -8.39 8.09
N ALA A 188 -18.01 -7.44 7.36
CA ALA A 188 -17.47 -7.68 6.03
C ALA A 188 -16.24 -8.61 6.06
N LEU A 189 -15.35 -8.41 7.03
CA LEU A 189 -14.18 -9.28 7.24
C LEU A 189 -14.57 -10.72 7.57
N GLU A 190 -15.52 -10.93 8.47
CA GLU A 190 -16.01 -12.27 8.81
C GLU A 190 -16.53 -13.02 7.58
N ARG A 191 -17.26 -12.34 6.69
CA ARG A 191 -17.72 -12.95 5.42
C ARG A 191 -16.56 -13.36 4.53
N ILE A 192 -15.54 -12.50 4.39
CA ILE A 192 -14.33 -12.82 3.61
C ILE A 192 -13.61 -14.04 4.20
N LEU A 193 -13.43 -14.06 5.52
CA LEU A 193 -12.76 -15.18 6.21
C LEU A 193 -13.55 -16.50 6.11
N ALA A 194 -14.87 -16.43 6.03
CA ALA A 194 -15.75 -17.57 5.81
C ALA A 194 -15.81 -18.01 4.33
N GLY A 195 -15.08 -17.37 3.43
CA GLY A 195 -15.09 -17.67 1.99
C GLY A 195 -16.32 -17.12 1.24
N THR A 196 -17.07 -16.20 1.85
CA THR A 196 -18.24 -15.56 1.20
C THR A 196 -17.78 -14.34 0.41
N HIS A 197 -18.21 -14.27 -0.86
CA HIS A 197 -17.88 -13.11 -1.69
C HIS A 197 -18.54 -11.83 -1.15
N VAL A 198 -17.79 -10.73 -1.07
CA VAL A 198 -18.25 -9.43 -0.59
C VAL A 198 -18.11 -8.41 -1.74
N ILE A 199 -19.24 -7.83 -2.14
CA ILE A 199 -19.35 -6.81 -3.21
C ILE A 199 -19.86 -5.50 -2.61
#